data_d876bd39323e2e3c58ef43ce4453515f
#
_entry.id   d876bd39323e2e3c58ef43ce4453515f
#
_cell.length_a   1.000
_cell.length_b   1.000
_cell.length_c   1.000
_cell.angle_alpha   90.00
_cell.angle_beta   90.00
_cell.angle_gamma   90.00
#
_symmetry.space_group_name_H-M   'P 1'
#
loop_
_entity.id
_entity.type
_entity.pdbx_description
1 polymer ?
#
loop_
_entity_poly.entity_id
_entity_poly.type
_entity_poly.pdbx_seq_one_letter_code
_entity_poly.pdbx_strand_id
1 'polypeptide(L)'
;MKRTFTILHTNDLHSAFVGMGPASDYTPFTLNDDTTRGGYARLAGLIAKRKAARRDQGPVLVLDAGDYSMGTPFGAATREIGGELQLMSLMGYDATTLGNHDFDLGSDGLGKSIGVAAKAGRVPAVVASNTNLAANDATLTDLQRLSKEGVIRRHLVIERGGIRFGLFGVLGKEAIFYTSGGAVMFSDAIEAAKEVVKVLGETEKVDVVIALSHGGLEKGEDGRYADGDDVRLAQAVPGIDVVIGGHSHTALQQAIIVNERTPVVQTGKEGQNLGELVITLDGGKLKVESYRLYPIDDTVAGDRAIADEIEVFKKSVTEAVFASRGYSIDQPLAVAPRDLPNTFTDIVASTPLGNLVTDALRIATQADIGFSANGMMRAGLMRGKSGVLTVYDVFAVAPLGAGVVDPTAGSALVTAWFTGQELKHLLEFFLVDNLTHPGEFFPRTSGMRFRHDQSRPMFDVVTAIELGDLDRGYRAIDISGRDERLYSLTCPLMVGQIVVGIPKYTRGKLPLVPKNKEGRPLTSRVEALGDPRRSTAHLLPPPGTADKDSVAMGAGKDAVQEIKEWQAIMDYLCSLPVKNPGELPIIPVDERAAEVRALKVG
;
A
#
# COMPACT_ATOMS: atom_id res chain seq x y z
N MET A 1 -37.83 -13.49 19.29
CA MET A 1 -36.95 -14.66 19.54
C MET A 1 -35.50 -14.20 19.51
N LYS A 2 -34.74 -14.62 20.49
CA LYS A 2 -33.30 -14.37 20.54
C LYS A 2 -32.60 -15.18 19.45
N ARG A 3 -31.84 -14.52 18.58
CA ARG A 3 -31.03 -15.12 17.49
C ARG A 3 -29.61 -14.64 17.62
N THR A 4 -28.62 -15.51 17.51
CA THR A 4 -27.22 -15.17 17.56
C THR A 4 -26.60 -15.34 16.17
N PHE A 5 -25.69 -14.48 15.79
CA PHE A 5 -24.90 -14.58 14.56
C PHE A 5 -23.44 -14.17 14.80
N THR A 6 -22.58 -14.59 13.91
CA THR A 6 -21.15 -14.28 13.98
C THR A 6 -20.71 -13.59 12.70
N ILE A 7 -19.89 -12.57 12.82
CA ILE A 7 -19.15 -11.95 11.71
C ILE A 7 -17.69 -12.30 11.90
N LEU A 8 -17.10 -12.98 10.91
CA LEU A 8 -15.67 -13.10 10.72
C LEU A 8 -15.27 -11.99 9.75
N HIS A 9 -14.21 -11.24 10.06
CA HIS A 9 -13.86 -10.12 9.21
C HIS A 9 -12.36 -9.89 9.08
N THR A 10 -11.99 -9.27 7.96
CA THR A 10 -10.67 -8.75 7.66
C THR A 10 -10.78 -7.35 7.06
N ASN A 11 -9.67 -6.71 6.88
CA ASN A 11 -9.46 -5.46 6.15
C ASN A 11 -7.98 -5.37 5.75
N ASP A 12 -7.67 -4.53 4.76
CA ASP A 12 -6.30 -4.19 4.38
C ASP A 12 -5.43 -5.45 4.17
N LEU A 13 -5.94 -6.40 3.37
CA LEU A 13 -5.24 -7.67 3.11
C LEU A 13 -4.01 -7.49 2.23
N HIS A 14 -3.96 -6.43 1.40
CA HIS A 14 -2.79 -5.97 0.66
C HIS A 14 -2.06 -7.07 -0.10
N SER A 15 -2.80 -7.98 -0.74
CA SER A 15 -2.23 -9.10 -1.53
C SER A 15 -1.19 -9.94 -0.77
N ALA A 16 -1.22 -9.98 0.56
CA ALA A 16 -0.23 -10.68 1.39
C ALA A 16 -0.47 -12.20 1.40
N PHE A 17 -0.45 -12.84 0.22
CA PHE A 17 -0.83 -14.24 0.05
C PHE A 17 0.06 -15.22 0.81
N VAL A 18 1.36 -14.95 0.89
CA VAL A 18 2.32 -15.76 1.65
C VAL A 18 2.67 -15.14 3.01
N GLY A 19 1.91 -14.14 3.43
CA GLY A 19 2.12 -13.44 4.69
C GLY A 19 3.28 -12.44 4.64
N MET A 20 3.63 -11.93 5.82
CA MET A 20 4.70 -10.95 6.03
C MET A 20 5.81 -11.55 6.88
N GLY A 21 7.06 -11.27 6.50
CA GLY A 21 8.30 -11.88 6.94
C GLY A 21 9.03 -12.40 5.69
N PRO A 22 10.21 -13.03 5.79
CA PRO A 22 10.82 -13.61 4.60
C PRO A 22 9.87 -14.64 3.96
N ALA A 23 9.53 -14.41 2.69
CA ALA A 23 8.61 -15.30 1.97
C ALA A 23 9.17 -16.74 1.90
N SER A 24 10.51 -16.89 1.88
CA SER A 24 11.21 -18.17 1.92
C SER A 24 10.99 -18.93 3.24
N ASP A 25 10.60 -18.26 4.31
CA ASP A 25 10.35 -18.90 5.60
C ASP A 25 8.90 -19.34 5.78
N TYR A 26 7.98 -18.90 4.90
CA TYR A 26 6.55 -19.21 5.03
C TYR A 26 6.25 -20.70 4.82
N THR A 27 5.90 -21.39 5.90
CA THR A 27 5.66 -22.86 5.93
C THR A 27 4.25 -23.17 6.43
N PRO A 28 3.17 -22.96 5.63
CA PRO A 28 1.79 -23.02 6.12
C PRO A 28 1.31 -24.41 6.57
N PHE A 29 2.09 -25.47 6.33
CA PHE A 29 1.72 -26.86 6.67
C PHE A 29 2.46 -27.43 7.87
N THR A 30 3.45 -26.69 8.40
CA THR A 30 4.13 -26.99 9.66
C THR A 30 3.70 -25.99 10.72
N LEU A 31 3.92 -26.30 11.98
CA LEU A 31 3.53 -25.43 13.10
C LEU A 31 4.75 -25.16 13.99
N ASN A 32 4.86 -23.94 14.48
CA ASN A 32 5.94 -23.47 15.35
C ASN A 32 7.32 -23.61 14.70
N ASP A 33 7.40 -23.36 13.40
CA ASP A 33 8.58 -23.58 12.57
C ASP A 33 9.08 -22.33 11.87
N ASP A 34 8.26 -21.27 11.76
CA ASP A 34 8.65 -19.98 11.16
C ASP A 34 8.26 -18.78 12.04
N THR A 35 8.52 -17.57 11.56
CA THR A 35 8.17 -16.33 12.25
C THR A 35 7.24 -15.43 11.42
N THR A 36 6.74 -15.95 10.29
CA THR A 36 5.88 -15.18 9.38
C THR A 36 4.49 -14.98 9.98
N ARG A 37 3.83 -13.89 9.60
CA ARG A 37 2.48 -13.55 10.03
C ARG A 37 1.57 -13.38 8.83
N GLY A 38 0.30 -13.72 9.00
CA GLY A 38 -0.68 -13.68 7.90
C GLY A 38 -0.53 -14.86 6.96
N GLY A 39 -0.83 -14.60 5.69
CA GLY A 39 -0.85 -15.59 4.62
C GLY A 39 -2.22 -16.23 4.42
N TYR A 40 -2.67 -16.26 3.16
CA TYR A 40 -4.04 -16.64 2.84
C TYR A 40 -4.33 -18.13 3.10
N ALA A 41 -3.33 -19.01 2.99
CA ALA A 41 -3.53 -20.41 3.35
C ALA A 41 -3.85 -20.56 4.85
N ARG A 42 -3.13 -19.86 5.74
CA ARG A 42 -3.42 -19.85 7.18
C ARG A 42 -4.75 -19.15 7.49
N LEU A 43 -5.02 -18.02 6.84
CA LEU A 43 -6.29 -17.29 6.98
C LEU A 43 -7.48 -18.20 6.63
N ALA A 44 -7.40 -18.94 5.52
CA ALA A 44 -8.44 -19.90 5.10
C ALA A 44 -8.65 -21.01 6.13
N GLY A 45 -7.57 -21.60 6.64
CA GLY A 45 -7.61 -22.61 7.68
C GLY A 45 -8.29 -22.11 8.95
N LEU A 46 -7.98 -20.88 9.37
CA LEU A 46 -8.59 -20.25 10.54
C LEU A 46 -10.07 -19.92 10.30
N ILE A 47 -10.44 -19.36 9.14
CA ILE A 47 -11.85 -19.11 8.77
C ILE A 47 -12.65 -20.41 8.86
N ALA A 48 -12.16 -21.49 8.23
CA ALA A 48 -12.82 -22.80 8.27
C ALA A 48 -12.98 -23.32 9.71
N LYS A 49 -11.95 -23.22 10.53
CA LYS A 49 -11.96 -23.59 11.96
C LYS A 49 -12.99 -22.78 12.74
N ARG A 50 -13.07 -21.47 12.53
CA ARG A 50 -14.03 -20.61 13.25
C ARG A 50 -15.47 -20.84 12.78
N LYS A 51 -15.69 -21.00 11.45
CA LYS A 51 -17.02 -21.39 10.92
C LYS A 51 -17.52 -22.70 11.53
N ALA A 52 -16.65 -23.70 11.63
CA ALA A 52 -16.98 -24.98 12.26
C ALA A 52 -17.33 -24.83 13.75
N ALA A 53 -16.57 -24.03 14.50
CA ALA A 53 -16.81 -23.78 15.92
C ALA A 53 -18.13 -23.01 16.20
N ARG A 54 -18.64 -22.28 15.20
CA ARG A 54 -19.89 -21.48 15.31
C ARG A 54 -21.12 -22.17 14.68
N ARG A 55 -20.95 -23.33 14.06
CA ARG A 55 -22.01 -24.03 13.28
C ARG A 55 -23.35 -24.10 14.00
N ASP A 56 -23.34 -24.45 15.29
CA ASP A 56 -24.54 -24.66 16.07
C ASP A 56 -24.97 -23.41 16.88
N GLN A 57 -24.30 -22.27 16.68
CA GLN A 57 -24.54 -21.03 17.41
C GLN A 57 -25.23 -19.94 16.58
N GLY A 58 -25.55 -20.24 15.33
CA GLY A 58 -26.19 -19.32 14.38
C GLY A 58 -25.40 -19.11 13.10
N PRO A 59 -25.90 -18.25 12.18
CA PRO A 59 -25.25 -17.99 10.92
C PRO A 59 -23.91 -17.28 11.10
N VAL A 60 -22.98 -17.56 10.18
CA VAL A 60 -21.66 -16.91 10.09
C VAL A 60 -21.57 -16.18 8.78
N LEU A 61 -21.20 -14.90 8.81
CA LEU A 61 -20.78 -14.10 7.66
C LEU A 61 -19.26 -13.97 7.65
N VAL A 62 -18.66 -13.88 6.47
CA VAL A 62 -17.24 -13.56 6.28
C VAL A 62 -17.14 -12.31 5.41
N LEU A 63 -16.62 -11.22 5.96
CA LEU A 63 -16.66 -9.90 5.37
C LEU A 63 -15.29 -9.26 5.34
N ASP A 64 -15.08 -8.33 4.40
CA ASP A 64 -13.84 -7.58 4.28
C ASP A 64 -14.12 -6.09 4.05
N ALA A 65 -13.28 -5.22 4.60
CA ALA A 65 -13.46 -3.76 4.53
C ALA A 65 -12.51 -3.05 3.55
N GLY A 66 -12.11 -3.72 2.46
CA GLY A 66 -11.35 -3.11 1.36
C GLY A 66 -9.84 -3.10 1.56
N ASP A 67 -9.12 -2.53 0.61
CA ASP A 67 -7.66 -2.63 0.44
C ASP A 67 -7.20 -4.09 0.40
N TYR A 68 -7.92 -4.89 -0.40
CA TYR A 68 -7.53 -6.29 -0.61
C TYR A 68 -6.34 -6.42 -1.55
N SER A 69 -6.07 -5.44 -2.42
CA SER A 69 -4.95 -5.43 -3.37
C SER A 69 -3.81 -4.49 -2.95
N MET A 70 -2.70 -4.50 -3.71
CA MET A 70 -1.47 -3.74 -3.49
C MET A 70 -0.58 -4.32 -2.37
N GLY A 71 0.69 -3.96 -2.39
CA GLY A 71 1.68 -4.23 -1.32
C GLY A 71 2.65 -5.35 -1.62
N THR A 72 2.28 -6.31 -2.47
CA THR A 72 3.12 -7.46 -2.83
C THR A 72 3.16 -7.70 -4.34
N PRO A 73 4.03 -8.60 -4.84
CA PRO A 73 4.04 -8.99 -6.25
C PRO A 73 2.69 -9.45 -6.80
N PHE A 74 1.84 -10.04 -5.97
CA PHE A 74 0.49 -10.46 -6.41
C PHE A 74 -0.37 -9.25 -6.77
N GLY A 75 -0.32 -8.19 -5.96
CA GLY A 75 -0.99 -6.93 -6.26
C GLY A 75 -0.48 -6.26 -7.55
N ALA A 76 0.80 -6.46 -7.90
CA ALA A 76 1.35 -5.98 -9.16
C ALA A 76 0.71 -6.61 -10.40
N ALA A 77 0.23 -7.85 -10.31
CA ALA A 77 -0.42 -8.60 -11.38
C ALA A 77 -1.95 -8.69 -11.21
N THR A 78 -2.53 -7.91 -10.31
CA THR A 78 -3.97 -8.01 -10.00
C THR A 78 -4.86 -7.82 -11.24
N ARG A 79 -4.46 -6.93 -12.19
CA ARG A 79 -5.19 -6.73 -13.45
C ARG A 79 -5.28 -7.98 -14.32
N GLU A 80 -4.21 -8.76 -14.33
CA GLU A 80 -4.03 -9.93 -15.19
C GLU A 80 -4.65 -11.17 -14.56
N ILE A 81 -4.61 -11.28 -13.24
CA ILE A 81 -5.00 -12.50 -12.53
C ILE A 81 -6.23 -12.36 -11.62
N GLY A 82 -6.53 -11.15 -11.08
CA GLY A 82 -7.62 -10.97 -10.12
C GLY A 82 -7.52 -11.92 -8.91
N GLY A 83 -6.30 -12.21 -8.49
CA GLY A 83 -5.99 -13.30 -7.55
C GLY A 83 -6.59 -13.10 -6.17
N GLU A 84 -6.62 -11.86 -5.70
CA GLU A 84 -7.16 -11.45 -4.40
C GLU A 84 -8.63 -11.88 -4.26
N LEU A 85 -9.47 -11.43 -5.18
CA LEU A 85 -10.90 -11.73 -5.14
C LEU A 85 -11.19 -13.21 -5.41
N GLN A 86 -10.38 -13.87 -6.27
CA GLN A 86 -10.52 -15.31 -6.49
C GLN A 86 -10.25 -16.09 -5.21
N LEU A 87 -9.15 -15.79 -4.49
CA LEU A 87 -8.83 -16.45 -3.22
C LEU A 87 -9.83 -16.10 -2.13
N MET A 88 -10.27 -14.85 -2.04
CA MET A 88 -11.33 -14.46 -1.10
C MET A 88 -12.62 -15.26 -1.34
N SER A 89 -13.03 -15.43 -2.59
CA SER A 89 -14.18 -16.27 -2.95
C SER A 89 -13.99 -17.73 -2.53
N LEU A 90 -12.81 -18.30 -2.77
CA LEU A 90 -12.47 -19.67 -2.35
C LEU A 90 -12.44 -19.84 -0.83
N MET A 91 -11.99 -18.83 -0.08
CA MET A 91 -12.02 -18.80 1.38
C MET A 91 -13.44 -18.60 1.93
N GLY A 92 -14.41 -18.28 1.06
CA GLY A 92 -15.83 -18.14 1.38
C GLY A 92 -16.19 -16.81 2.00
N TYR A 93 -15.57 -15.72 1.52
CA TYR A 93 -16.04 -14.36 1.78
C TYR A 93 -17.40 -14.11 1.12
N ASP A 94 -18.30 -13.50 1.86
CA ASP A 94 -19.63 -13.14 1.40
C ASP A 94 -19.62 -11.80 0.64
N ALA A 95 -18.88 -10.83 1.16
CA ALA A 95 -18.74 -9.51 0.56
C ALA A 95 -17.42 -8.83 0.95
N THR A 96 -16.99 -7.90 0.09
CA THR A 96 -15.95 -6.91 0.35
C THR A 96 -16.40 -5.52 -0.11
N THR A 97 -15.70 -4.48 0.31
CA THR A 97 -15.81 -3.13 -0.27
C THR A 97 -14.53 -2.76 -1.01
N LEU A 98 -14.45 -1.54 -1.50
CA LEU A 98 -13.25 -0.98 -2.13
C LEU A 98 -12.50 -0.11 -1.13
N GLY A 99 -11.17 -0.27 -1.07
CA GLY A 99 -10.28 0.66 -0.42
C GLY A 99 -9.57 1.57 -1.42
N ASN A 100 -8.73 2.49 -0.95
CA ASN A 100 -8.02 3.43 -1.82
C ASN A 100 -6.94 2.74 -2.67
N HIS A 101 -6.28 1.74 -2.15
CA HIS A 101 -5.23 1.00 -2.87
C HIS A 101 -5.77 0.03 -3.93
N ASP A 102 -7.04 -0.34 -3.87
CA ASP A 102 -7.67 -1.10 -4.96
C ASP A 102 -7.72 -0.30 -6.26
N PHE A 103 -7.53 1.04 -6.19
CA PHE A 103 -7.43 1.94 -7.33
C PHE A 103 -5.99 2.28 -7.74
N ASP A 104 -4.95 1.69 -7.18
CA ASP A 104 -3.54 2.05 -7.47
C ASP A 104 -3.17 1.88 -8.94
N LEU A 105 -3.81 0.94 -9.64
CA LEU A 105 -3.69 0.75 -11.08
C LEU A 105 -4.77 1.50 -11.89
N GLY A 106 -5.41 2.49 -11.28
CA GLY A 106 -6.48 3.28 -11.86
C GLY A 106 -7.80 2.52 -12.01
N SER A 107 -8.84 3.23 -12.45
CA SER A 107 -10.18 2.65 -12.66
C SER A 107 -10.21 1.51 -13.68
N ASP A 108 -9.39 1.60 -14.73
CA ASP A 108 -9.22 0.52 -15.73
C ASP A 108 -8.59 -0.74 -15.11
N GLY A 109 -7.57 -0.56 -14.28
CA GLY A 109 -6.91 -1.66 -13.57
C GLY A 109 -7.86 -2.39 -12.63
N LEU A 110 -8.61 -1.65 -11.80
CA LEU A 110 -9.63 -2.21 -10.92
C LEU A 110 -10.72 -2.95 -11.70
N GLY A 111 -11.23 -2.34 -12.77
CA GLY A 111 -12.26 -2.96 -13.62
C GLY A 111 -11.79 -4.28 -14.22
N LYS A 112 -10.55 -4.36 -14.70
CA LYS A 112 -9.94 -5.58 -15.21
C LYS A 112 -9.77 -6.65 -14.12
N SER A 113 -9.25 -6.28 -12.96
CA SER A 113 -9.05 -7.19 -11.83
C SER A 113 -10.36 -7.87 -11.41
N ILE A 114 -11.40 -7.07 -11.13
CA ILE A 114 -12.73 -7.61 -10.78
C ILE A 114 -13.31 -8.44 -11.95
N GLY A 115 -13.11 -7.98 -13.20
CA GLY A 115 -13.60 -8.65 -14.41
C GLY A 115 -12.98 -10.05 -14.61
N VAL A 116 -11.69 -10.22 -14.33
CA VAL A 116 -11.01 -11.53 -14.41
C VAL A 116 -11.56 -12.48 -13.34
N ALA A 117 -11.70 -12.02 -12.10
CA ALA A 117 -12.26 -12.82 -11.00
C ALA A 117 -13.73 -13.20 -11.28
N ALA A 118 -14.54 -12.27 -11.78
CA ALA A 118 -15.94 -12.52 -12.15
C ALA A 118 -16.07 -13.54 -13.30
N LYS A 119 -15.22 -13.42 -14.33
CA LYS A 119 -15.16 -14.39 -15.44
C LYS A 119 -14.79 -15.80 -14.98
N ALA A 120 -13.93 -15.90 -13.97
CA ALA A 120 -13.60 -17.18 -13.34
C ALA A 120 -14.74 -17.73 -12.45
N GLY A 121 -15.80 -16.97 -12.21
CA GLY A 121 -16.86 -17.32 -11.27
C GLY A 121 -16.40 -17.32 -9.81
N ARG A 122 -15.33 -16.59 -9.50
CA ARG A 122 -14.65 -16.58 -8.19
C ARG A 122 -14.51 -15.14 -7.68
N VAL A 123 -15.63 -14.51 -7.36
CA VAL A 123 -15.66 -13.15 -6.83
C VAL A 123 -16.69 -13.04 -5.72
N PRO A 124 -16.36 -12.52 -4.51
CA PRO A 124 -17.36 -12.14 -3.52
C PRO A 124 -18.16 -10.95 -4.02
N ALA A 125 -19.29 -10.66 -3.40
CA ALA A 125 -20.03 -9.44 -3.74
C ALA A 125 -19.17 -8.21 -3.39
N VAL A 126 -19.01 -7.28 -4.34
CA VAL A 126 -18.32 -5.99 -4.12
C VAL A 126 -19.39 -4.94 -3.86
N VAL A 127 -19.41 -4.35 -2.65
CA VAL A 127 -20.36 -3.28 -2.30
C VAL A 127 -19.66 -1.92 -2.29
N ALA A 128 -20.17 -0.96 -3.07
CA ALA A 128 -19.57 0.36 -3.24
C ALA A 128 -20.68 1.42 -3.38
N SER A 129 -21.10 2.00 -2.27
CA SER A 129 -22.31 2.83 -2.19
C SER A 129 -22.09 4.28 -2.56
N ASN A 130 -20.91 4.84 -2.27
CA ASN A 130 -20.57 6.23 -2.57
C ASN A 130 -19.70 6.39 -3.84
N THR A 131 -19.53 5.33 -4.61
CA THR A 131 -18.79 5.33 -5.88
C THR A 131 -19.73 5.71 -7.03
N ASN A 132 -19.37 6.72 -7.82
CA ASN A 132 -20.11 7.17 -8.99
C ASN A 132 -19.32 6.85 -10.26
N LEU A 133 -19.90 6.00 -11.11
CA LEU A 133 -19.34 5.53 -12.36
C LEU A 133 -20.01 6.18 -13.60
N ALA A 134 -20.75 7.28 -13.44
CA ALA A 134 -21.58 7.85 -14.50
C ALA A 134 -20.78 8.66 -15.55
N ALA A 135 -19.49 8.95 -15.32
CA ALA A 135 -18.69 9.70 -16.27
C ALA A 135 -18.54 8.95 -17.61
N ASN A 136 -18.56 9.71 -18.71
CA ASN A 136 -18.29 9.16 -20.05
C ASN A 136 -16.77 9.08 -20.28
N ASP A 137 -16.13 8.10 -19.64
CA ASP A 137 -14.71 7.86 -19.71
C ASP A 137 -14.44 6.38 -19.99
N ALA A 138 -13.57 6.12 -20.97
CA ALA A 138 -13.27 4.76 -21.43
C ALA A 138 -12.67 3.87 -20.32
N THR A 139 -11.98 4.46 -19.35
CA THR A 139 -11.38 3.73 -18.22
C THR A 139 -12.43 3.17 -17.25
N LEU A 140 -13.69 3.62 -17.33
CA LEU A 140 -14.80 3.14 -16.50
C LEU A 140 -15.58 1.99 -17.16
N THR A 141 -15.30 1.64 -18.41
CA THR A 141 -16.12 0.68 -19.20
C THR A 141 -16.33 -0.64 -18.47
N ASP A 142 -15.28 -1.24 -17.92
CA ASP A 142 -15.39 -2.51 -17.20
C ASP A 142 -16.14 -2.35 -15.87
N LEU A 143 -15.88 -1.30 -15.10
CA LEU A 143 -16.59 -1.02 -13.85
C LEU A 143 -18.09 -0.79 -14.09
N GLN A 144 -18.45 -0.04 -15.15
CA GLN A 144 -19.85 0.18 -15.53
C GLN A 144 -20.53 -1.12 -15.93
N ARG A 145 -19.86 -1.98 -16.70
CA ARG A 145 -20.35 -3.31 -17.07
C ARG A 145 -20.59 -4.18 -15.83
N LEU A 146 -19.58 -4.30 -14.97
CA LEU A 146 -19.65 -5.09 -13.74
C LEU A 146 -20.73 -4.61 -12.76
N SER A 147 -20.99 -3.29 -12.74
CA SER A 147 -22.09 -2.73 -11.96
C SER A 147 -23.45 -3.12 -12.56
N LYS A 148 -23.62 -3.07 -13.90
CA LYS A 148 -24.84 -3.52 -14.58
C LYS A 148 -25.09 -5.02 -14.41
N GLU A 149 -24.04 -5.82 -14.40
CA GLU A 149 -24.10 -7.28 -14.18
C GLU A 149 -24.34 -7.63 -12.71
N GLY A 150 -24.31 -6.65 -11.80
CA GLY A 150 -24.53 -6.83 -10.38
C GLY A 150 -23.38 -7.51 -9.63
N VAL A 151 -22.16 -7.46 -10.16
CA VAL A 151 -20.92 -7.84 -9.44
C VAL A 151 -20.57 -6.74 -8.46
N ILE A 152 -20.57 -5.49 -8.90
CA ILE A 152 -20.45 -4.29 -8.06
C ILE A 152 -21.86 -3.78 -7.75
N ARG A 153 -22.16 -3.55 -6.47
CA ARG A 153 -23.51 -3.19 -6.00
C ARG A 153 -23.46 -2.02 -5.04
N ARG A 154 -24.53 -1.22 -4.99
CA ARG A 154 -24.66 -0.19 -3.95
C ARG A 154 -24.93 -0.81 -2.56
N HIS A 155 -25.67 -1.92 -2.52
CA HIS A 155 -25.95 -2.69 -1.31
C HIS A 155 -26.21 -4.15 -1.67
N LEU A 156 -26.16 -5.00 -0.66
CA LEU A 156 -26.43 -6.44 -0.77
C LEU A 156 -27.33 -6.86 0.38
N VAL A 157 -28.29 -7.72 0.09
CA VAL A 157 -29.09 -8.40 1.13
C VAL A 157 -28.71 -9.87 1.15
N ILE A 158 -28.34 -10.38 2.33
CA ILE A 158 -28.06 -11.80 2.56
C ILE A 158 -29.10 -12.31 3.56
N GLU A 159 -29.81 -13.37 3.20
CA GLU A 159 -30.69 -14.09 4.13
C GLU A 159 -29.97 -15.36 4.58
N ARG A 160 -29.72 -15.47 5.88
CA ARG A 160 -29.01 -16.62 6.45
C ARG A 160 -29.48 -16.88 7.88
N GLY A 161 -29.88 -18.13 8.16
CA GLY A 161 -30.37 -18.53 9.48
C GLY A 161 -31.62 -17.76 9.95
N GLY A 162 -32.47 -17.35 9.01
CA GLY A 162 -33.69 -16.58 9.26
C GLY A 162 -33.44 -15.11 9.65
N ILE A 163 -32.20 -14.60 9.46
CA ILE A 163 -31.84 -13.19 9.64
C ILE A 163 -31.57 -12.60 8.26
N ARG A 164 -32.13 -11.43 7.98
CA ARG A 164 -31.88 -10.65 6.78
C ARG A 164 -30.81 -9.59 7.09
N PHE A 165 -29.64 -9.74 6.51
CA PHE A 165 -28.52 -8.81 6.65
C PHE A 165 -28.47 -7.87 5.45
N GLY A 166 -28.47 -6.58 5.70
CA GLY A 166 -28.20 -5.55 4.69
C GLY A 166 -26.76 -5.08 4.81
N LEU A 167 -26.01 -5.19 3.73
CA LEU A 167 -24.61 -4.78 3.65
C LEU A 167 -24.46 -3.63 2.68
N PHE A 168 -23.60 -2.67 3.00
CA PHE A 168 -23.20 -1.63 2.08
C PHE A 168 -21.72 -1.26 2.30
N GLY A 169 -21.08 -0.60 1.31
CA GLY A 169 -19.67 -0.24 1.39
C GLY A 169 -19.46 1.24 1.12
N VAL A 170 -18.57 1.88 1.85
CA VAL A 170 -18.18 3.28 1.65
C VAL A 170 -16.67 3.47 1.76
N LEU A 171 -16.15 4.38 0.94
CA LEU A 171 -14.79 4.90 1.02
C LEU A 171 -14.84 6.22 1.81
N GLY A 172 -14.03 6.34 2.87
CA GLY A 172 -13.98 7.53 3.73
C GLY A 172 -13.28 8.70 3.05
N LYS A 173 -13.39 9.88 3.65
CA LYS A 173 -12.87 11.12 3.07
C LYS A 173 -11.35 11.11 2.93
N GLU A 174 -10.64 10.62 3.95
CA GLU A 174 -9.18 10.51 3.92
C GLU A 174 -8.73 9.49 2.87
N ALA A 175 -9.34 8.32 2.83
CA ALA A 175 -9.05 7.30 1.84
C ALA A 175 -9.31 7.80 0.40
N ILE A 176 -10.37 8.57 0.16
CA ILE A 176 -10.64 9.21 -1.14
C ILE A 176 -9.49 10.13 -1.56
N PHE A 177 -8.89 10.87 -0.62
CA PHE A 177 -7.78 11.77 -0.91
C PHE A 177 -6.54 11.01 -1.43
N TYR A 178 -6.30 9.80 -0.93
CA TYR A 178 -5.19 8.93 -1.36
C TYR A 178 -5.51 8.06 -2.57
N THR A 179 -6.73 8.12 -3.10
CA THR A 179 -7.17 7.26 -4.21
C THR A 179 -6.62 7.73 -5.55
N SER A 180 -6.05 6.82 -6.32
CA SER A 180 -5.64 7.02 -7.72
C SER A 180 -6.79 6.73 -8.71
N GLY A 181 -8.04 6.90 -8.30
CA GLY A 181 -9.25 6.45 -9.00
C GLY A 181 -9.53 7.08 -10.37
N GLY A 182 -8.79 8.10 -10.78
CA GLY A 182 -8.90 8.69 -12.12
C GLY A 182 -10.28 9.28 -12.39
N ALA A 183 -11.07 8.62 -13.24
CA ALA A 183 -12.41 9.07 -13.65
C ALA A 183 -13.52 8.69 -12.65
N VAL A 184 -13.22 7.85 -11.66
CA VAL A 184 -14.20 7.51 -10.61
C VAL A 184 -14.43 8.71 -9.71
N MET A 185 -15.70 9.06 -9.52
CA MET A 185 -16.11 10.11 -8.60
C MET A 185 -16.68 9.50 -7.32
N PHE A 186 -16.46 10.15 -6.19
CA PHE A 186 -17.00 9.70 -4.92
C PHE A 186 -17.94 10.77 -4.33
N SER A 187 -19.09 10.33 -3.83
CA SER A 187 -19.96 11.17 -3.02
C SER A 187 -19.55 11.10 -1.54
N ASP A 188 -20.09 12.03 -0.73
CA ASP A 188 -19.88 11.99 0.70
C ASP A 188 -20.35 10.65 1.29
N ALA A 189 -19.51 10.01 2.11
CA ALA A 189 -19.76 8.68 2.64
C ALA A 189 -20.96 8.64 3.59
N ILE A 190 -21.14 9.69 4.41
CA ILE A 190 -22.24 9.80 5.36
C ILE A 190 -23.59 9.98 4.63
N GLU A 191 -23.64 10.84 3.61
CA GLU A 191 -24.86 11.06 2.84
C GLU A 191 -25.25 9.80 2.04
N ALA A 192 -24.28 9.14 1.40
CA ALA A 192 -24.52 7.88 0.70
C ALA A 192 -25.02 6.78 1.66
N ALA A 193 -24.44 6.71 2.86
CA ALA A 193 -24.87 5.76 3.88
C ALA A 193 -26.30 6.02 4.36
N LYS A 194 -26.68 7.28 4.59
CA LYS A 194 -28.07 7.64 4.96
C LYS A 194 -29.09 7.17 3.92
N GLU A 195 -28.79 7.38 2.63
CA GLU A 195 -29.65 6.91 1.53
C GLU A 195 -29.79 5.38 1.54
N VAL A 196 -28.67 4.66 1.65
CA VAL A 196 -28.67 3.20 1.59
C VAL A 196 -29.31 2.59 2.81
N VAL A 197 -29.06 3.10 4.02
CA VAL A 197 -29.70 2.63 5.27
C VAL A 197 -31.21 2.80 5.19
N LYS A 198 -31.71 3.88 4.60
CA LYS A 198 -33.13 4.08 4.36
C LYS A 198 -33.70 2.99 3.43
N VAL A 199 -33.04 2.69 2.32
CA VAL A 199 -33.45 1.62 1.39
C VAL A 199 -33.45 0.27 2.09
N LEU A 200 -32.40 -0.06 2.84
CA LEU A 200 -32.27 -1.32 3.56
C LEU A 200 -33.37 -1.50 4.63
N GLY A 201 -33.71 -0.42 5.35
CA GLY A 201 -34.73 -0.46 6.40
C GLY A 201 -36.16 -0.41 5.86
N GLU A 202 -36.46 0.50 4.93
CA GLU A 202 -37.83 0.75 4.46
C GLU A 202 -38.27 -0.16 3.31
N THR A 203 -37.36 -0.43 2.36
CA THR A 203 -37.66 -1.21 1.15
C THR A 203 -37.29 -2.68 1.35
N GLU A 204 -36.03 -2.94 1.72
CA GLU A 204 -35.51 -4.31 1.86
C GLU A 204 -35.93 -4.95 3.19
N LYS A 205 -36.31 -4.16 4.18
CA LYS A 205 -36.76 -4.61 5.52
C LYS A 205 -35.81 -5.61 6.16
N VAL A 206 -34.52 -5.24 6.18
CA VAL A 206 -33.48 -6.08 6.79
C VAL A 206 -33.55 -6.05 8.32
N ASP A 207 -33.09 -7.12 8.97
CA ASP A 207 -33.01 -7.20 10.42
C ASP A 207 -31.77 -6.53 10.99
N VAL A 208 -30.66 -6.50 10.22
CA VAL A 208 -29.34 -6.00 10.64
C VAL A 208 -28.69 -5.26 9.48
N VAL A 209 -28.16 -4.07 9.73
CA VAL A 209 -27.42 -3.25 8.77
C VAL A 209 -25.93 -3.22 9.12
N ILE A 210 -25.09 -3.67 8.18
CA ILE A 210 -23.65 -3.75 8.33
C ILE A 210 -22.99 -2.81 7.30
N ALA A 211 -22.17 -1.89 7.77
CA ALA A 211 -21.32 -1.04 6.95
C ALA A 211 -19.94 -1.69 6.82
N LEU A 212 -19.45 -1.85 5.58
CA LEU A 212 -18.05 -2.09 5.26
C LEU A 212 -17.44 -0.73 4.95
N SER A 213 -16.66 -0.20 5.87
CA SER A 213 -16.18 1.19 5.79
C SER A 213 -14.66 1.21 5.63
N HIS A 214 -14.20 1.74 4.51
CA HIS A 214 -12.77 2.01 4.34
C HIS A 214 -12.50 3.49 4.66
N GLY A 215 -12.71 3.86 5.94
CA GLY A 215 -12.65 5.24 6.42
C GLY A 215 -11.51 5.52 7.39
N GLY A 216 -11.21 4.56 8.24
CA GLY A 216 -10.14 4.66 9.22
C GLY A 216 -10.55 5.18 10.59
N LEU A 217 -9.60 5.00 11.51
CA LEU A 217 -9.67 5.40 12.90
C LEU A 217 -8.53 6.37 13.21
N GLU A 218 -8.82 7.39 13.98
CA GLU A 218 -7.84 8.35 14.47
C GLU A 218 -7.51 8.08 15.94
N LYS A 219 -6.22 8.16 16.28
CA LYS A 219 -5.72 8.00 17.64
C LYS A 219 -5.69 9.36 18.32
N GLY A 220 -6.45 9.53 19.39
CA GLY A 220 -6.43 10.74 20.21
C GLY A 220 -5.14 10.90 21.01
N GLU A 221 -4.96 12.08 21.61
CA GLU A 221 -3.79 12.38 22.48
C GLU A 221 -3.69 11.46 23.70
N ASP A 222 -4.81 10.91 24.16
CA ASP A 222 -4.90 9.95 25.24
C ASP A 222 -4.52 8.51 24.81
N GLY A 223 -4.15 8.33 23.54
CA GLY A 223 -3.78 7.06 22.96
C GLY A 223 -4.94 6.15 22.58
N ARG A 224 -6.20 6.59 22.74
CA ARG A 224 -7.40 5.84 22.40
C ARG A 224 -7.87 6.14 20.99
N TYR A 225 -8.47 5.16 20.34
CA TYR A 225 -9.16 5.33 19.08
C TYR A 225 -10.63 5.65 19.35
N ALA A 226 -10.97 6.94 19.36
CA ALA A 226 -12.32 7.41 19.66
C ALA A 226 -12.90 8.32 18.57
N ASP A 227 -12.16 8.53 17.49
CA ASP A 227 -12.51 9.35 16.33
C ASP A 227 -12.06 8.68 15.03
N GLY A 228 -12.25 9.33 13.90
CA GLY A 228 -11.98 8.85 12.56
C GLY A 228 -13.27 8.68 11.75
N ASP A 229 -13.12 8.49 10.44
CA ASP A 229 -14.27 8.42 9.54
C ASP A 229 -15.23 7.27 9.87
N ASP A 230 -14.72 6.12 10.37
CA ASP A 230 -15.54 4.98 10.76
C ASP A 230 -16.41 5.30 12.00
N VAL A 231 -15.86 6.02 12.97
CA VAL A 231 -16.59 6.46 14.16
C VAL A 231 -17.62 7.54 13.80
N ARG A 232 -17.20 8.52 12.99
CA ARG A 232 -18.10 9.60 12.51
C ARG A 232 -19.26 9.04 11.70
N LEU A 233 -19.03 8.02 10.87
CA LEU A 233 -20.08 7.32 10.13
C LEU A 233 -21.12 6.69 11.08
N ALA A 234 -20.65 5.93 12.09
CA ALA A 234 -21.53 5.31 13.08
C ALA A 234 -22.32 6.35 13.92
N GLN A 235 -21.72 7.51 14.20
CA GLN A 235 -22.37 8.61 14.93
C GLN A 235 -23.44 9.31 14.09
N ALA A 236 -23.15 9.56 12.81
CA ALA A 236 -23.97 10.42 11.94
C ALA A 236 -25.11 9.66 11.24
N VAL A 237 -25.07 8.32 11.20
CA VAL A 237 -26.05 7.52 10.47
C VAL A 237 -26.76 6.54 11.41
N PRO A 238 -27.82 7.00 12.12
CA PRO A 238 -28.67 6.11 12.92
C PRO A 238 -29.26 5.02 12.04
N GLY A 239 -29.17 3.77 12.47
CA GLY A 239 -29.66 2.61 11.71
C GLY A 239 -28.52 1.73 11.19
N ILE A 240 -27.27 2.15 11.28
CA ILE A 240 -26.13 1.23 11.17
C ILE A 240 -26.00 0.44 12.47
N ASP A 241 -25.96 -0.87 12.35
CA ASP A 241 -25.86 -1.79 13.47
C ASP A 241 -24.44 -2.25 13.76
N VAL A 242 -23.58 -2.35 12.72
CA VAL A 242 -22.17 -2.74 12.82
C VAL A 242 -21.36 -1.99 11.78
N VAL A 243 -20.16 -1.54 12.14
CA VAL A 243 -19.15 -1.02 11.22
C VAL A 243 -17.93 -1.95 11.24
N ILE A 244 -17.58 -2.51 10.09
CA ILE A 244 -16.32 -3.18 9.85
C ILE A 244 -15.42 -2.17 9.16
N GLY A 245 -14.35 -1.73 9.83
CA GLY A 245 -13.46 -0.65 9.38
C GLY A 245 -12.18 -1.16 8.72
N GLY A 246 -11.50 -0.26 7.98
CA GLY A 246 -10.21 -0.47 7.33
C GLY A 246 -9.37 0.81 7.30
N HIS A 247 -8.42 0.92 6.36
CA HIS A 247 -7.59 2.09 6.02
C HIS A 247 -6.49 2.44 7.04
N SER A 248 -6.82 2.60 8.30
CA SER A 248 -5.85 3.03 9.33
C SER A 248 -4.98 1.90 9.89
N HIS A 249 -5.12 0.68 9.39
CA HIS A 249 -4.36 -0.51 9.81
C HIS A 249 -4.41 -0.78 11.33
N THR A 250 -5.51 -0.41 11.97
CA THR A 250 -5.65 -0.48 13.43
C THR A 250 -6.10 -1.88 13.88
N ALA A 251 -5.30 -2.56 14.67
CA ALA A 251 -5.68 -3.82 15.29
C ALA A 251 -6.41 -3.56 16.63
N LEU A 252 -7.72 -3.40 16.58
CA LEU A 252 -8.55 -3.17 17.76
C LEU A 252 -8.67 -4.44 18.59
N GLN A 253 -8.20 -4.42 19.83
CA GLN A 253 -8.35 -5.53 20.76
C GLN A 253 -9.76 -5.60 21.35
N GLN A 254 -10.50 -4.50 21.30
CA GLN A 254 -11.88 -4.36 21.76
C GLN A 254 -12.67 -3.53 20.75
N ALA A 255 -13.93 -3.86 20.55
CA ALA A 255 -14.82 -3.05 19.74
C ALA A 255 -15.03 -1.66 20.35
N ILE A 256 -15.01 -0.63 19.53
CA ILE A 256 -15.45 0.71 19.94
C ILE A 256 -16.98 0.71 19.86
N ILE A 257 -17.65 1.01 20.95
CA ILE A 257 -19.11 1.08 20.97
C ILE A 257 -19.56 2.54 20.83
N VAL A 258 -20.05 2.88 19.67
CA VAL A 258 -20.53 4.23 19.34
C VAL A 258 -22.01 4.35 19.72
N ASN A 259 -22.38 5.46 20.36
CA ASN A 259 -23.75 5.77 20.82
C ASN A 259 -24.36 4.61 21.65
N GLU A 260 -23.54 3.96 22.49
CA GLU A 260 -23.92 2.82 23.34
C GLU A 260 -24.53 1.62 22.57
N ARG A 261 -24.38 1.58 21.24
CA ARG A 261 -25.08 0.63 20.38
C ARG A 261 -24.21 0.00 19.29
N THR A 262 -23.57 0.82 18.48
CA THR A 262 -22.94 0.38 17.22
C THR A 262 -21.47 0.02 17.44
N PRO A 263 -21.07 -1.26 17.35
CA PRO A 263 -19.68 -1.66 17.38
C PRO A 263 -18.97 -1.25 16.09
N VAL A 264 -17.79 -0.65 16.24
CA VAL A 264 -16.80 -0.41 15.19
C VAL A 264 -15.61 -1.33 15.48
N VAL A 265 -15.20 -2.11 14.50
CA VAL A 265 -14.14 -3.12 14.62
C VAL A 265 -13.17 -3.06 13.42
N GLN A 266 -11.89 -3.37 13.67
CA GLN A 266 -10.84 -3.39 12.65
C GLN A 266 -9.75 -4.39 13.04
N THR A 267 -9.09 -5.08 12.07
CA THR A 267 -8.18 -6.21 12.33
C THR A 267 -6.70 -5.92 12.17
N GLY A 268 -6.32 -4.70 11.83
CA GLY A 268 -4.95 -4.37 11.43
C GLY A 268 -4.79 -4.46 9.92
N LYS A 269 -3.76 -5.16 9.44
CA LYS A 269 -3.46 -5.28 8.01
C LYS A 269 -2.84 -6.62 7.64
N GLU A 270 -2.68 -6.85 6.32
CA GLU A 270 -1.86 -7.94 5.73
C GLU A 270 -2.31 -9.34 6.18
N GLY A 271 -3.58 -9.47 6.58
CA GLY A 271 -4.12 -10.74 7.05
C GLY A 271 -3.47 -11.27 8.34
N GLN A 272 -2.84 -10.38 9.15
CA GLN A 272 -2.17 -10.79 10.40
C GLN A 272 -3.15 -11.19 11.50
N ASN A 273 -4.41 -10.81 11.38
CA ASN A 273 -5.47 -11.17 12.31
C ASN A 273 -6.77 -11.49 11.58
N LEU A 274 -7.56 -12.37 12.16
CA LEU A 274 -8.98 -12.57 11.84
C LEU A 274 -9.83 -12.03 12.99
N GLY A 275 -10.74 -11.10 12.70
CA GLY A 275 -11.73 -10.62 13.66
C GLY A 275 -12.92 -11.56 13.77
N GLU A 276 -13.39 -11.80 14.98
CA GLU A 276 -14.64 -12.52 15.25
C GLU A 276 -15.52 -11.68 16.17
N LEU A 277 -16.65 -11.22 15.64
CA LEU A 277 -17.66 -10.46 16.36
C LEU A 277 -18.92 -11.31 16.50
N VAL A 278 -19.35 -11.59 17.73
CA VAL A 278 -20.54 -12.37 18.04
C VAL A 278 -21.61 -11.44 18.59
N ILE A 279 -22.77 -11.46 17.95
CA ILE A 279 -23.89 -10.56 18.25
C ILE A 279 -25.16 -11.37 18.45
N THR A 280 -25.95 -10.96 19.45
CA THR A 280 -27.31 -11.42 19.66
C THR A 280 -28.30 -10.34 19.23
N LEU A 281 -29.27 -10.76 18.42
CA LEU A 281 -30.47 -9.99 18.06
C LEU A 281 -31.66 -10.47 18.87
N ASP A 282 -32.25 -9.60 19.67
CA ASP A 282 -33.46 -9.91 20.46
C ASP A 282 -34.45 -8.74 20.39
N GLY A 283 -35.63 -8.99 19.82
CA GLY A 283 -36.68 -7.97 19.68
C GLY A 283 -36.22 -6.71 18.90
N GLY A 284 -35.34 -6.85 17.92
CA GLY A 284 -34.78 -5.74 17.15
C GLY A 284 -33.63 -5.00 17.85
N LYS A 285 -33.21 -5.46 19.03
CA LYS A 285 -32.04 -4.90 19.74
C LYS A 285 -30.82 -5.80 19.54
N LEU A 286 -29.69 -5.19 19.25
CA LEU A 286 -28.42 -5.88 19.11
C LEU A 286 -27.61 -5.76 20.39
N LYS A 287 -26.94 -6.86 20.75
CA LYS A 287 -26.01 -6.92 21.87
C LYS A 287 -24.73 -7.62 21.42
N VAL A 288 -23.61 -6.96 21.55
CA VAL A 288 -22.29 -7.59 21.38
C VAL A 288 -22.06 -8.57 22.54
N GLU A 289 -21.96 -9.85 22.22
CA GLU A 289 -21.65 -10.90 23.22
C GLU A 289 -20.14 -11.05 23.39
N SER A 290 -19.38 -10.95 22.28
CA SER A 290 -17.91 -10.95 22.30
C SER A 290 -17.32 -10.38 21.03
N TYR A 291 -16.13 -9.82 21.16
CA TYR A 291 -15.25 -9.48 20.06
C TYR A 291 -13.84 -10.00 20.37
N ARG A 292 -13.18 -10.59 19.39
CA ARG A 292 -11.83 -11.12 19.53
C ARG A 292 -11.05 -11.04 18.22
N LEU A 293 -9.79 -10.64 18.29
CA LEU A 293 -8.82 -10.85 17.24
C LEU A 293 -8.11 -12.19 17.45
N TYR A 294 -8.04 -12.98 16.40
CA TYR A 294 -7.23 -14.20 16.35
C TYR A 294 -6.00 -13.92 15.52
N PRO A 295 -4.79 -13.96 16.09
CA PRO A 295 -3.56 -13.79 15.33
C PRO A 295 -3.43 -14.94 14.32
N ILE A 296 -2.92 -14.59 13.15
CA ILE A 296 -2.59 -15.53 12.09
C ILE A 296 -1.08 -15.59 12.00
N ASP A 297 -0.53 -16.63 12.59
CA ASP A 297 0.90 -16.90 12.69
C ASP A 297 1.16 -18.40 12.50
N ASP A 298 2.35 -18.85 12.79
CA ASP A 298 2.75 -20.24 12.63
C ASP A 298 2.12 -21.23 13.63
N THR A 299 1.16 -20.80 14.43
CA THR A 299 0.29 -21.71 15.22
C THR A 299 -0.98 -22.13 14.49
N VAL A 300 -1.19 -21.59 13.27
CA VAL A 300 -2.37 -21.85 12.45
C VAL A 300 -1.98 -22.70 11.24
N ALA A 301 -2.57 -23.89 11.14
CA ALA A 301 -2.40 -24.74 9.97
C ALA A 301 -3.11 -24.15 8.75
N GLY A 302 -2.40 -24.12 7.63
CA GLY A 302 -2.92 -23.59 6.36
C GLY A 302 -3.82 -24.55 5.62
N ASP A 303 -4.69 -24.02 4.77
CA ASP A 303 -5.52 -24.75 3.82
C ASP A 303 -4.71 -25.11 2.57
N ARG A 304 -4.73 -26.39 2.20
CA ARG A 304 -3.93 -26.88 1.06
C ARG A 304 -4.43 -26.38 -0.28
N ALA A 305 -5.74 -26.33 -0.47
CA ALA A 305 -6.30 -25.90 -1.75
C ALA A 305 -5.97 -24.43 -2.04
N ILE A 306 -6.01 -23.59 -1.02
CA ILE A 306 -5.60 -22.17 -1.13
C ILE A 306 -4.09 -22.05 -1.39
N ALA A 307 -3.25 -22.86 -0.72
CA ALA A 307 -1.82 -22.84 -0.97
C ALA A 307 -1.47 -23.31 -2.40
N ASP A 308 -2.11 -24.35 -2.88
CA ASP A 308 -1.90 -24.86 -4.24
C ASP A 308 -2.31 -23.81 -5.31
N GLU A 309 -3.38 -23.06 -5.08
CA GLU A 309 -3.80 -21.95 -5.96
C GLU A 309 -2.80 -20.78 -5.92
N ILE A 310 -2.23 -20.47 -4.76
CA ILE A 310 -1.18 -19.44 -4.62
C ILE A 310 0.04 -19.83 -5.48
N GLU A 311 0.44 -21.09 -5.49
CA GLU A 311 1.57 -21.55 -6.34
C GLU A 311 1.26 -21.40 -7.85
N VAL A 312 0.00 -21.52 -8.26
CA VAL A 312 -0.42 -21.20 -9.64
C VAL A 312 -0.28 -19.70 -9.90
N PHE A 313 -0.72 -18.85 -8.98
CA PHE A 313 -0.61 -17.40 -9.13
C PHE A 313 0.84 -16.92 -9.11
N LYS A 314 1.74 -17.51 -8.33
CA LYS A 314 3.19 -17.20 -8.36
C LYS A 314 3.79 -17.33 -9.77
N LYS A 315 3.42 -18.37 -10.52
CA LYS A 315 3.87 -18.56 -11.91
C LYS A 315 3.33 -17.43 -12.80
N SER A 316 2.04 -17.14 -12.70
CA SER A 316 1.42 -16.06 -13.48
C SER A 316 2.01 -14.69 -13.17
N VAL A 317 2.30 -14.41 -11.90
CA VAL A 317 2.97 -13.17 -11.47
C VAL A 317 4.39 -13.09 -12.02
N THR A 318 5.14 -14.20 -11.96
CA THR A 318 6.49 -14.24 -12.55
C THR A 318 6.44 -13.90 -14.04
N GLU A 319 5.52 -14.50 -14.79
CA GLU A 319 5.37 -14.27 -16.22
C GLU A 319 4.93 -12.82 -16.53
N ALA A 320 3.97 -12.29 -15.78
CA ALA A 320 3.39 -10.97 -16.04
C ALA A 320 4.32 -9.81 -15.64
N VAL A 321 5.07 -9.95 -14.54
CA VAL A 321 5.79 -8.82 -13.93
C VAL A 321 7.31 -8.96 -14.04
N PHE A 322 7.86 -10.14 -13.79
CA PHE A 322 9.29 -10.29 -13.50
C PHE A 322 10.12 -10.93 -14.63
N ALA A 323 9.56 -11.86 -15.40
CA ALA A 323 10.31 -12.65 -16.38
C ALA A 323 10.99 -11.78 -17.45
N SER A 324 10.33 -10.70 -17.91
CA SER A 324 10.90 -9.76 -18.89
C SER A 324 12.11 -8.98 -18.33
N ARG A 325 12.30 -8.98 -17.01
CA ARG A 325 13.39 -8.30 -16.30
C ARG A 325 14.43 -9.27 -15.73
N GLY A 326 14.30 -10.57 -16.04
CA GLY A 326 15.24 -11.61 -15.61
C GLY A 326 15.05 -12.09 -14.17
N TYR A 327 13.89 -11.84 -13.57
CA TYR A 327 13.57 -12.25 -12.20
C TYR A 327 12.42 -13.26 -12.15
N SER A 328 12.33 -13.98 -11.01
CA SER A 328 11.16 -14.79 -10.63
C SER A 328 10.77 -14.49 -9.18
N ILE A 329 9.47 -14.64 -8.85
CA ILE A 329 8.93 -14.21 -7.56
C ILE A 329 9.65 -14.81 -6.34
N ASP A 330 10.02 -16.09 -6.41
CA ASP A 330 10.68 -16.83 -5.31
C ASP A 330 12.22 -16.78 -5.41
N GLN A 331 12.80 -16.02 -6.35
CA GLN A 331 14.25 -15.96 -6.54
C GLN A 331 14.93 -15.33 -5.32
N PRO A 332 15.89 -16.02 -4.68
CA PRO A 332 16.69 -15.45 -3.62
C PRO A 332 17.60 -14.32 -4.15
N LEU A 333 17.69 -13.22 -3.42
CA LEU A 333 18.47 -12.05 -3.82
C LEU A 333 19.63 -11.74 -2.86
N ALA A 334 19.37 -11.82 -1.56
CA ALA A 334 20.36 -11.46 -0.53
C ALA A 334 20.03 -12.12 0.81
N VAL A 335 20.97 -12.03 1.74
CA VAL A 335 20.77 -12.42 3.16
C VAL A 335 20.72 -11.17 4.03
N ALA A 336 19.65 -11.03 4.80
CA ALA A 336 19.53 -10.02 5.85
C ALA A 336 20.12 -10.57 7.16
N PRO A 337 21.24 -10.02 7.67
CA PRO A 337 21.85 -10.51 8.92
C PRO A 337 21.06 -10.09 10.17
N ARG A 338 20.20 -9.08 10.03
CA ARG A 338 19.28 -8.57 11.05
C ARG A 338 18.04 -7.98 10.37
N ASP A 339 17.02 -7.65 11.16
CA ASP A 339 15.86 -6.91 10.65
C ASP A 339 16.24 -5.48 10.23
N LEU A 340 15.69 -5.04 9.10
CA LEU A 340 15.66 -3.66 8.65
C LEU A 340 14.18 -3.23 8.60
N PRO A 341 13.61 -2.87 9.75
CA PRO A 341 12.19 -2.55 9.80
C PRO A 341 11.88 -1.23 9.10
N ASN A 342 10.68 -1.14 8.54
CA ASN A 342 10.09 0.14 8.20
C ASN A 342 9.32 0.63 9.43
N THR A 343 9.85 1.63 10.13
CA THR A 343 9.21 2.21 11.31
C THR A 343 8.81 3.65 11.05
N PHE A 344 7.55 3.97 11.35
CA PHE A 344 7.04 5.33 11.36
C PHE A 344 7.26 6.03 12.71
N THR A 345 7.95 5.39 13.66
CA THR A 345 8.22 5.93 14.99
C THR A 345 9.53 6.72 15.05
N ASP A 346 10.51 6.40 14.19
CA ASP A 346 11.79 7.12 14.10
C ASP A 346 11.73 8.24 13.05
N ILE A 347 10.90 9.23 13.33
CA ILE A 347 10.55 10.31 12.42
C ILE A 347 11.60 11.41 12.28
N VAL A 348 12.74 11.28 12.96
CA VAL A 348 13.76 12.36 13.03
C VAL A 348 15.17 11.87 12.74
N ALA A 349 15.35 10.61 12.41
CA ALA A 349 16.66 10.01 12.16
C ALA A 349 16.70 9.16 10.89
N SER A 350 17.89 8.98 10.33
CA SER A 350 18.12 8.03 9.25
C SER A 350 17.87 6.60 9.71
N THR A 351 17.38 5.75 8.80
CA THR A 351 17.16 4.33 9.06
C THR A 351 18.00 3.47 8.11
N PRO A 352 18.48 2.30 8.52
CA PRO A 352 19.21 1.40 7.62
C PRO A 352 18.43 1.05 6.35
N LEU A 353 17.12 0.83 6.45
CA LEU A 353 16.26 0.57 5.29
C LEU A 353 16.21 1.79 4.36
N GLY A 354 15.96 2.99 4.90
CA GLY A 354 15.91 4.22 4.13
C GLY A 354 17.25 4.53 3.43
N ASN A 355 18.37 4.26 4.10
CA ASN A 355 19.70 4.39 3.51
C ASN A 355 19.88 3.40 2.35
N LEU A 356 19.56 2.12 2.55
CA LEU A 356 19.66 1.07 1.52
C LEU A 356 18.83 1.42 0.28
N VAL A 357 17.57 1.80 0.49
CA VAL A 357 16.66 2.15 -0.62
C VAL A 357 17.22 3.33 -1.40
N THR A 358 17.56 4.44 -0.73
CA THR A 358 18.04 5.65 -1.43
C THR A 358 19.41 5.46 -2.06
N ASP A 359 20.29 4.61 -1.50
CA ASP A 359 21.55 4.22 -2.14
C ASP A 359 21.29 3.47 -3.45
N ALA A 360 20.34 2.51 -3.43
CA ALA A 360 19.94 1.78 -4.63
C ALA A 360 19.44 2.70 -5.74
N LEU A 361 18.56 3.68 -5.39
CA LEU A 361 18.05 4.66 -6.37
C LEU A 361 19.17 5.48 -6.97
N ARG A 362 20.06 6.03 -6.12
CA ARG A 362 21.20 6.85 -6.54
C ARG A 362 22.16 6.10 -7.46
N ILE A 363 22.47 4.85 -7.11
CA ILE A 363 23.40 4.01 -7.89
C ILE A 363 22.78 3.63 -9.24
N ALA A 364 21.50 3.23 -9.26
CA ALA A 364 20.81 2.84 -10.49
C ALA A 364 20.74 3.97 -11.52
N THR A 365 20.65 5.21 -11.08
CA THR A 365 20.51 6.39 -11.95
C THR A 365 21.79 7.21 -12.11
N GLN A 366 22.83 6.90 -11.34
CA GLN A 366 24.09 7.66 -11.29
C GLN A 366 23.88 9.16 -10.96
N ALA A 367 22.82 9.49 -10.25
CA ALA A 367 22.54 10.83 -9.79
C ALA A 367 23.46 11.24 -8.62
N ASP A 368 23.59 12.54 -8.37
CA ASP A 368 24.32 13.05 -7.21
C ASP A 368 23.57 12.69 -5.93
N ILE A 369 22.22 12.72 -5.97
CA ILE A 369 21.35 12.54 -4.82
C ILE A 369 20.28 11.49 -5.14
N GLY A 370 20.12 10.49 -4.27
CA GLY A 370 18.95 9.63 -4.19
C GLY A 370 18.00 10.16 -3.10
N PHE A 371 16.71 10.27 -3.41
CA PHE A 371 15.70 10.82 -2.50
C PHE A 371 14.44 9.97 -2.47
N SER A 372 13.88 9.77 -1.29
CA SER A 372 12.56 9.18 -1.08
C SER A 372 11.93 9.73 0.20
N ALA A 373 10.67 9.41 0.46
CA ALA A 373 10.01 9.68 1.74
C ALA A 373 9.72 8.36 2.47
N ASN A 374 9.67 8.41 3.78
CA ASN A 374 9.54 7.19 4.59
C ASN A 374 8.27 6.38 4.26
N GLY A 375 7.15 7.04 4.01
CA GLY A 375 5.87 6.41 3.65
C GLY A 375 5.84 5.74 2.27
N MET A 376 6.82 6.00 1.42
CA MET A 376 6.96 5.31 0.14
C MET A 376 7.41 3.86 0.32
N MET A 377 8.10 3.57 1.41
CA MET A 377 8.47 2.20 1.79
C MET A 377 7.31 1.56 2.55
N ARG A 378 6.79 0.43 2.07
CA ARG A 378 5.58 -0.19 2.61
C ARG A 378 5.86 -1.38 3.52
N ALA A 379 7.02 -2.04 3.37
CA ALA A 379 7.46 -3.15 4.20
C ALA A 379 8.91 -2.97 4.65
N GLY A 380 9.28 -3.64 5.73
CA GLY A 380 10.68 -3.82 6.13
C GLY A 380 11.29 -5.07 5.49
N LEU A 381 12.62 -5.15 5.46
CA LEU A 381 13.34 -6.36 5.13
C LEU A 381 13.64 -7.12 6.43
N MET A 382 12.85 -8.13 6.72
CA MET A 382 12.92 -8.88 7.96
C MET A 382 13.86 -10.08 7.81
N ARG A 383 14.70 -10.31 8.81
CA ARG A 383 15.61 -11.46 8.82
C ARG A 383 14.87 -12.80 8.86
N GLY A 384 13.81 -12.87 9.67
CA GLY A 384 13.14 -14.13 9.94
C GLY A 384 14.08 -15.21 10.48
N LYS A 385 13.82 -16.46 10.12
CA LYS A 385 14.62 -17.61 10.53
C LYS A 385 15.83 -17.86 9.60
N SER A 386 15.61 -17.82 8.29
CA SER A 386 16.67 -18.10 7.30
C SER A 386 17.55 -16.89 7.00
N GLY A 387 17.04 -15.71 7.12
CA GLY A 387 17.65 -14.47 6.63
C GLY A 387 17.55 -14.28 5.12
N VAL A 388 17.04 -15.25 4.36
CA VAL A 388 17.00 -15.20 2.90
C VAL A 388 15.84 -14.31 2.43
N LEU A 389 16.19 -13.24 1.73
CA LEU A 389 15.26 -12.33 1.07
C LEU A 389 15.08 -12.72 -0.40
N THR A 390 13.84 -12.78 -0.84
CA THR A 390 13.47 -13.08 -2.23
C THR A 390 13.01 -11.82 -2.97
N VAL A 391 12.73 -11.98 -4.26
CA VAL A 391 12.08 -10.95 -5.08
C VAL A 391 10.77 -10.49 -4.43
N TYR A 392 10.00 -11.41 -3.84
CA TYR A 392 8.77 -11.07 -3.12
C TYR A 392 9.01 -10.05 -2.01
N ASP A 393 10.00 -10.31 -1.14
CA ASP A 393 10.29 -9.47 0.02
C ASP A 393 10.76 -8.07 -0.39
N VAL A 394 11.63 -8.02 -1.39
CA VAL A 394 12.18 -6.74 -1.88
C VAL A 394 11.14 -5.91 -2.63
N PHE A 395 10.28 -6.55 -3.43
CA PHE A 395 9.18 -5.86 -4.09
C PHE A 395 8.24 -5.19 -3.07
N ALA A 396 7.93 -5.90 -1.97
CA ALA A 396 7.04 -5.38 -0.93
C ALA A 396 7.58 -4.12 -0.21
N VAL A 397 8.87 -3.82 -0.32
CA VAL A 397 9.44 -2.55 0.20
C VAL A 397 8.94 -1.36 -0.62
N ALA A 398 8.89 -1.47 -1.95
CA ALA A 398 8.58 -0.35 -2.85
C ALA A 398 7.53 -0.73 -3.92
N PRO A 399 6.32 -1.14 -3.54
CA PRO A 399 5.31 -1.66 -4.46
C PRO A 399 4.47 -0.59 -5.15
N LEU A 400 4.54 0.68 -4.67
CA LEU A 400 3.59 1.74 -5.00
C LEU A 400 3.75 2.27 -6.42
N GLY A 401 2.63 2.69 -7.00
CA GLY A 401 2.58 3.41 -8.27
C GLY A 401 2.72 2.51 -9.49
N ALA A 402 2.87 3.17 -10.62
CA ALA A 402 3.12 2.55 -11.92
C ALA A 402 4.08 3.44 -12.72
N GLY A 403 4.59 2.94 -13.82
CA GLY A 403 5.37 3.75 -14.75
C GLY A 403 4.50 4.60 -15.67
N VAL A 404 5.15 5.39 -16.50
CA VAL A 404 4.51 6.28 -17.49
C VAL A 404 4.36 5.59 -18.84
N VAL A 405 5.40 4.90 -19.28
CA VAL A 405 5.45 4.18 -20.55
C VAL A 405 5.22 2.69 -20.33
N ASP A 406 5.81 2.16 -19.30
CA ASP A 406 5.63 0.79 -18.85
C ASP A 406 4.63 0.74 -17.69
N PRO A 407 3.38 0.29 -17.93
CA PRO A 407 2.31 0.30 -16.94
C PRO A 407 2.48 -0.77 -15.84
N THR A 408 3.56 -1.53 -15.84
CA THR A 408 3.87 -2.49 -14.76
C THR A 408 3.91 -1.76 -13.43
N ALA A 409 3.35 -2.36 -12.38
CA ALA A 409 3.34 -1.82 -11.04
C ALA A 409 4.77 -1.51 -10.52
N GLY A 410 4.84 -0.52 -9.65
CA GLY A 410 6.08 0.07 -9.15
C GLY A 410 6.39 1.41 -9.80
N SER A 411 6.72 2.39 -8.98
CA SER A 411 7.06 3.74 -9.41
C SER A 411 8.31 3.73 -10.28
N ALA A 412 8.27 4.39 -11.44
CA ALA A 412 9.46 4.64 -12.24
C ALA A 412 10.38 5.63 -11.53
N LEU A 413 11.70 5.50 -11.71
CA LEU A 413 12.66 6.49 -11.24
C LEU A 413 12.70 7.67 -12.21
N VAL A 414 12.67 8.88 -11.65
CA VAL A 414 12.80 10.13 -12.39
C VAL A 414 13.97 10.94 -11.84
N THR A 415 14.68 11.65 -12.72
CA THR A 415 15.82 12.49 -12.33
C THR A 415 15.63 13.91 -12.86
N ALA A 416 15.83 14.89 -11.99
CA ALA A 416 15.80 16.29 -12.34
C ALA A 416 16.95 17.04 -11.63
N TRP A 417 17.23 18.27 -12.07
CA TRP A 417 18.31 19.10 -11.54
C TRP A 417 17.74 20.26 -10.74
N PHE A 418 18.39 20.55 -9.60
CA PHE A 418 17.99 21.58 -8.65
C PHE A 418 19.20 22.35 -8.16
N THR A 419 19.00 23.64 -7.83
CA THR A 419 20.01 24.44 -7.11
C THR A 419 20.05 24.03 -5.63
N GLY A 420 21.09 24.43 -4.91
CA GLY A 420 21.17 24.16 -3.46
C GLY A 420 20.04 24.79 -2.67
N GLN A 421 19.53 25.96 -3.09
CA GLN A 421 18.36 26.59 -2.48
C GLN A 421 17.08 25.77 -2.72
N GLU A 422 16.89 25.25 -3.92
CA GLU A 422 15.73 24.40 -4.22
C GLU A 422 15.78 23.07 -3.47
N LEU A 423 16.97 22.50 -3.26
CA LEU A 423 17.15 21.33 -2.39
C LEU A 423 16.77 21.64 -0.92
N LYS A 424 17.10 22.86 -0.43
CA LYS A 424 16.61 23.32 0.87
C LYS A 424 15.08 23.37 0.88
N HIS A 425 14.45 23.98 -0.12
CA HIS A 425 12.99 24.09 -0.21
C HIS A 425 12.30 22.74 -0.27
N LEU A 426 12.89 21.76 -0.96
CA LEU A 426 12.43 20.36 -0.96
C LEU A 426 12.40 19.80 0.46
N LEU A 427 13.53 19.86 1.17
CA LEU A 427 13.63 19.34 2.53
C LEU A 427 12.71 20.05 3.51
N GLU A 428 12.57 21.39 3.40
CA GLU A 428 11.66 22.20 4.21
C GLU A 428 10.20 21.72 4.08
N PHE A 429 9.76 21.43 2.84
CA PHE A 429 8.43 20.92 2.60
C PHE A 429 8.20 19.58 3.32
N PHE A 430 9.06 18.60 3.07
CA PHE A 430 8.91 17.27 3.65
C PHE A 430 9.04 17.25 5.17
N LEU A 431 9.88 18.12 5.76
CA LEU A 431 10.01 18.22 7.22
C LEU A 431 8.79 18.88 7.87
N VAL A 432 8.15 19.83 7.21
CA VAL A 432 6.91 20.45 7.69
C VAL A 432 5.73 19.50 7.56
N ASP A 433 5.61 18.81 6.43
CA ASP A 433 4.52 17.86 6.21
C ASP A 433 4.61 16.66 7.17
N ASN A 434 5.83 16.25 7.54
CA ASN A 434 6.06 15.26 8.57
C ASN A 434 5.54 15.68 9.98
N LEU A 435 5.27 16.95 10.24
CA LEU A 435 4.64 17.40 11.48
C LEU A 435 3.13 17.10 11.50
N THR A 436 2.50 17.10 10.34
CA THR A 436 1.06 16.81 10.19
C THR A 436 0.80 15.31 10.00
N HIS A 437 1.75 14.60 9.35
CA HIS A 437 1.71 13.15 9.10
C HIS A 437 3.00 12.50 9.63
N PRO A 438 3.13 12.35 10.96
CA PRO A 438 4.38 11.90 11.58
C PRO A 438 4.84 10.54 11.06
N GLY A 439 6.06 10.50 10.58
CA GLY A 439 6.72 9.30 10.08
C GLY A 439 6.52 9.02 8.60
N GLU A 440 5.51 9.57 7.95
CA GLU A 440 5.24 9.29 6.53
C GLU A 440 6.13 10.11 5.59
N PHE A 441 6.24 11.40 5.84
CA PHE A 441 6.94 12.32 4.94
C PHE A 441 8.38 12.61 5.34
N PHE A 442 8.93 11.92 6.35
CA PHE A 442 10.32 12.16 6.72
C PHE A 442 11.27 11.84 5.55
N PRO A 443 12.14 12.80 5.14
CA PRO A 443 12.99 12.64 3.96
C PRO A 443 14.09 11.59 4.20
N ARG A 444 14.28 10.73 3.21
CA ARG A 444 15.36 9.76 3.12
C ARG A 444 16.28 10.15 1.97
N THR A 445 17.59 10.16 2.21
CA THR A 445 18.57 10.68 1.27
C THR A 445 19.77 9.76 1.11
N SER A 446 20.37 9.78 -0.08
CA SER A 446 21.68 9.22 -0.38
C SER A 446 22.50 10.25 -1.16
N GLY A 447 23.82 10.30 -0.97
CA GLY A 447 24.67 11.32 -1.58
C GLY A 447 24.48 12.72 -1.01
N MET A 448 23.55 12.88 -0.07
CA MET A 448 23.24 14.13 0.62
C MET A 448 23.01 13.87 2.09
N ARG A 449 23.56 14.71 2.95
CA ARG A 449 23.17 14.84 4.34
C ARG A 449 22.78 16.27 4.66
N PHE A 450 21.91 16.46 5.65
CA PHE A 450 21.40 17.77 6.01
C PHE A 450 21.25 17.92 7.52
N ARG A 451 21.30 19.18 7.98
CA ARG A 451 21.05 19.56 9.37
C ARG A 451 19.75 20.34 9.46
N HIS A 452 18.93 20.03 10.43
CA HIS A 452 17.68 20.72 10.67
C HIS A 452 17.48 21.03 12.17
N ASP A 453 16.84 22.18 12.43
CA ASP A 453 16.51 22.69 13.75
C ASP A 453 15.01 23.03 13.79
N GLN A 454 14.24 22.21 14.50
CA GLN A 454 12.78 22.36 14.59
C GLN A 454 12.35 23.54 15.47
N SER A 455 13.25 24.21 16.19
CA SER A 455 12.96 25.44 16.94
C SER A 455 12.89 26.69 16.06
N ARG A 456 13.33 26.57 14.81
CA ARG A 456 13.32 27.66 13.84
C ARG A 456 11.93 27.85 13.21
N PRO A 457 11.68 29.03 12.59
CA PRO A 457 10.42 29.26 11.89
C PRO A 457 10.13 28.23 10.80
N MET A 458 8.85 27.92 10.60
CA MET A 458 8.37 27.08 9.50
C MET A 458 8.95 27.55 8.16
N PHE A 459 9.44 26.61 7.35
CA PHE A 459 10.13 26.82 6.08
C PHE A 459 11.53 27.46 6.20
N ASP A 460 12.15 27.40 7.38
CA ASP A 460 13.53 27.79 7.62
C ASP A 460 14.24 26.87 8.64
N VAL A 461 13.81 25.62 8.74
CA VAL A 461 14.37 24.63 9.68
C VAL A 461 15.65 23.99 9.17
N VAL A 462 15.88 23.93 7.85
CA VAL A 462 17.11 23.37 7.26
C VAL A 462 18.24 24.38 7.33
N THR A 463 19.29 24.05 8.07
CA THR A 463 20.42 24.96 8.36
C THR A 463 21.67 24.69 7.52
N ALA A 464 21.85 23.47 7.03
CA ALA A 464 22.96 23.11 6.17
C ALA A 464 22.63 21.88 5.31
N ILE A 465 23.21 21.84 4.11
CA ILE A 465 23.22 20.68 3.21
C ILE A 465 24.66 20.40 2.80
N GLU A 466 25.05 19.14 2.85
CA GLU A 466 26.35 18.66 2.41
C GLU A 466 26.17 17.51 1.42
N LEU A 467 26.90 17.53 0.31
CA LEU A 467 26.89 16.45 -0.70
C LEU A 467 28.16 15.61 -0.61
N GLY A 468 28.04 14.33 -0.84
CA GLY A 468 29.11 13.34 -0.79
C GLY A 468 28.67 12.00 -0.25
N ASP A 469 29.63 11.22 0.16
CA ASP A 469 29.46 9.92 0.81
C ASP A 469 30.62 9.67 1.80
N LEU A 470 30.56 8.57 2.54
CA LEU A 470 31.61 8.22 3.52
C LEU A 470 32.98 7.97 2.88
N ASP A 471 33.05 7.54 1.62
CA ASP A 471 34.31 7.24 0.94
C ASP A 471 34.99 8.51 0.43
N ARG A 472 34.22 9.46 -0.08
CA ARG A 472 34.70 10.72 -0.71
C ARG A 472 34.67 11.91 0.24
N GLY A 473 34.01 11.74 1.38
CA GLY A 473 33.72 12.81 2.34
C GLY A 473 32.59 13.73 1.85
N TYR A 474 32.06 14.50 2.78
CA TYR A 474 30.96 15.43 2.56
C TYR A 474 31.46 16.87 2.40
N ARG A 475 30.87 17.63 1.48
CA ARG A 475 31.17 19.04 1.21
C ARG A 475 29.89 19.86 1.29
N ALA A 476 29.93 20.95 2.05
CA ALA A 476 28.82 21.89 2.16
C ALA A 476 28.55 22.55 0.80
N ILE A 477 27.26 22.76 0.49
CA ILE A 477 26.81 23.52 -0.67
C ILE A 477 26.13 24.81 -0.24
N ASP A 478 26.07 25.79 -1.13
CA ASP A 478 25.34 27.02 -0.89
C ASP A 478 23.82 26.80 -1.00
N ILE A 479 23.10 27.06 0.08
CA ILE A 479 21.65 26.97 0.18
C ILE A 479 20.97 28.34 0.24
N SER A 480 21.75 29.44 0.06
CA SER A 480 21.25 30.82 0.15
C SER A 480 20.69 31.36 -1.17
N GLY A 481 20.88 30.64 -2.27
CA GLY A 481 20.47 31.06 -3.62
C GLY A 481 21.48 31.95 -4.34
N ARG A 482 22.70 32.05 -3.86
CA ARG A 482 23.79 32.79 -4.53
C ARG A 482 24.52 31.94 -5.55
N ASP A 483 24.52 30.62 -5.37
CA ASP A 483 25.14 29.67 -6.30
C ASP A 483 24.04 28.99 -7.13
N GLU A 484 24.14 29.15 -8.47
CA GLU A 484 23.21 28.54 -9.44
C GLU A 484 23.65 27.14 -9.88
N ARG A 485 24.66 26.55 -9.25
CA ARG A 485 25.11 25.18 -9.53
C ARG A 485 23.96 24.22 -9.39
N LEU A 486 23.82 23.31 -10.35
CA LEU A 486 22.81 22.30 -10.40
C LEU A 486 23.33 20.96 -9.89
N TYR A 487 22.49 20.27 -9.15
CA TYR A 487 22.71 18.94 -8.62
C TYR A 487 21.59 18.02 -9.10
N SER A 488 21.94 16.84 -9.61
CA SER A 488 20.97 15.85 -10.03
C SER A 488 20.37 15.12 -8.83
N LEU A 489 19.05 15.02 -8.80
CA LEU A 489 18.30 14.29 -7.79
C LEU A 489 17.40 13.29 -8.48
N THR A 490 17.47 12.03 -8.04
CA THR A 490 16.56 10.96 -8.45
C THR A 490 15.61 10.60 -7.33
N CYS A 491 14.37 10.31 -7.70
CA CYS A 491 13.34 9.86 -6.77
C CYS A 491 12.29 9.00 -7.51
N PRO A 492 11.44 8.25 -6.78
CA PRO A 492 10.26 7.63 -7.37
C PRO A 492 9.32 8.66 -8.00
N LEU A 493 8.67 8.33 -9.10
CA LEU A 493 7.74 9.21 -9.81
C LEU A 493 6.66 9.79 -8.89
N MET A 494 6.13 9.00 -7.96
CA MET A 494 5.13 9.48 -7.00
C MET A 494 5.69 10.63 -6.14
N VAL A 495 6.90 10.49 -5.63
CA VAL A 495 7.60 11.57 -4.90
C VAL A 495 7.82 12.77 -5.81
N GLY A 496 8.28 12.53 -7.03
CA GLY A 496 8.47 13.55 -8.03
C GLY A 496 7.19 14.36 -8.33
N GLN A 497 6.02 13.72 -8.34
CA GLN A 497 4.74 14.41 -8.51
C GLN A 497 4.41 15.34 -7.33
N ILE A 498 4.78 14.95 -6.10
CA ILE A 498 4.68 15.82 -4.92
C ILE A 498 5.62 17.02 -5.08
N VAL A 499 6.87 16.78 -5.50
CA VAL A 499 7.90 17.82 -5.68
C VAL A 499 7.43 18.93 -6.62
N VAL A 500 6.81 18.60 -7.75
CA VAL A 500 6.24 19.61 -8.67
C VAL A 500 5.09 20.40 -8.03
N GLY A 501 4.37 19.80 -7.12
CA GLY A 501 3.27 20.43 -6.41
C GLY A 501 3.69 21.42 -5.31
N ILE A 502 4.93 21.35 -4.81
CA ILE A 502 5.41 22.14 -3.66
C ILE A 502 5.12 23.64 -3.79
N PRO A 503 5.45 24.33 -4.90
CA PRO A 503 5.16 25.75 -5.02
C PRO A 503 3.67 26.08 -4.87
N LYS A 504 2.79 25.23 -5.39
CA LYS A 504 1.34 25.40 -5.28
C LYS A 504 0.86 25.15 -3.85
N TYR A 505 1.28 24.07 -3.22
CA TYR A 505 0.89 23.71 -1.85
C TYR A 505 1.35 24.74 -0.83
N THR A 506 2.53 25.34 -1.04
CA THR A 506 3.09 26.36 -0.15
C THR A 506 2.72 27.80 -0.53
N ARG A 507 1.81 27.98 -1.50
CA ARG A 507 1.42 29.31 -2.03
C ARG A 507 2.64 30.15 -2.44
N GLY A 508 3.61 29.54 -3.09
CA GLY A 508 4.84 30.17 -3.56
C GLY A 508 5.92 30.46 -2.51
N LYS A 509 5.73 30.05 -1.25
CA LYS A 509 6.73 30.25 -0.18
C LYS A 509 8.00 29.42 -0.39
N LEU A 510 7.88 28.26 -0.99
CA LEU A 510 8.98 27.39 -1.35
C LEU A 510 9.06 27.25 -2.88
N PRO A 511 9.64 28.21 -3.58
CA PRO A 511 9.83 28.12 -5.02
C PRO A 511 10.79 26.97 -5.36
N LEU A 512 10.36 26.11 -6.26
CA LEU A 512 11.11 24.95 -6.71
C LEU A 512 10.70 24.65 -8.15
N VAL A 513 11.69 24.55 -9.05
CA VAL A 513 11.48 24.30 -10.48
C VAL A 513 12.39 23.18 -10.93
N PRO A 514 11.87 21.97 -11.19
CA PRO A 514 12.66 20.91 -11.80
C PRO A 514 13.24 21.35 -13.14
N LYS A 515 14.53 21.05 -13.37
CA LYS A 515 15.26 21.43 -14.58
C LYS A 515 15.85 20.19 -15.23
N ASN A 516 16.16 20.30 -16.52
CA ASN A 516 17.01 19.34 -17.21
C ASN A 516 18.50 19.63 -16.89
N LYS A 517 19.41 18.80 -17.39
CA LYS A 517 20.85 18.91 -17.16
C LYS A 517 21.44 20.25 -17.60
N GLU A 518 20.89 20.88 -18.64
CA GLU A 518 21.29 22.19 -19.17
C GLU A 518 20.67 23.36 -18.39
N GLY A 519 19.93 23.12 -17.31
CA GLY A 519 19.30 24.14 -16.48
C GLY A 519 18.00 24.69 -17.03
N ARG A 520 17.42 24.12 -18.09
CA ARG A 520 16.13 24.57 -18.64
C ARG A 520 15.01 24.02 -17.80
N PRO A 521 14.06 24.86 -17.35
CA PRO A 521 12.87 24.43 -16.65
C PRO A 521 12.07 23.39 -17.45
N LEU A 522 11.57 22.38 -16.78
CA LEU A 522 10.63 21.42 -17.34
C LEU A 522 9.22 22.02 -17.22
N THR A 523 8.54 22.20 -18.35
CA THR A 523 7.37 23.09 -18.48
C THR A 523 6.03 22.40 -18.28
N SER A 524 5.95 21.08 -18.39
CA SER A 524 4.74 20.32 -18.11
C SER A 524 4.98 19.29 -17.02
N ARG A 525 3.90 18.90 -16.35
CA ARG A 525 3.96 17.86 -15.32
C ARG A 525 4.52 16.53 -15.86
N VAL A 526 4.18 16.20 -17.11
CA VAL A 526 4.67 15.00 -17.80
C VAL A 526 6.14 15.18 -18.19
N GLU A 527 6.53 16.35 -18.74
CA GLU A 527 7.92 16.68 -19.04
C GLU A 527 8.78 16.72 -17.79
N ALA A 528 8.23 17.29 -16.69
CA ALA A 528 8.96 17.42 -15.45
C ALA A 528 9.24 16.08 -14.77
N LEU A 529 8.32 15.13 -14.82
CA LEU A 529 8.36 14.02 -13.88
C LEU A 529 7.88 12.67 -14.41
N GLY A 530 7.47 12.59 -15.64
CA GLY A 530 6.81 11.36 -16.04
C GLY A 530 6.97 10.97 -17.49
N ASP A 531 7.50 11.84 -18.34
CA ASP A 531 7.83 11.45 -19.70
C ASP A 531 9.32 11.08 -19.79
N PRO A 532 9.64 9.77 -19.81
CA PRO A 532 11.03 9.32 -19.91
C PRO A 532 11.72 9.78 -21.21
N ARG A 533 10.97 10.22 -22.21
CA ARG A 533 11.50 10.76 -23.46
C ARG A 533 12.01 12.19 -23.32
N ARG A 534 11.51 12.94 -22.35
CA ARG A 534 11.78 14.37 -22.15
C ARG A 534 12.37 14.68 -20.78
N SER A 535 12.07 13.84 -19.80
CA SER A 535 12.70 13.89 -18.48
C SER A 535 13.96 13.06 -18.50
N THR A 536 14.68 13.10 -17.43
CA THR A 536 15.85 12.27 -17.19
C THR A 536 15.51 10.95 -16.50
N ALA A 537 14.28 10.44 -16.71
CA ALA A 537 13.94 9.09 -16.29
C ALA A 537 14.86 8.09 -17.00
N HIS A 538 15.44 7.18 -16.25
CA HIS A 538 16.30 6.15 -16.81
C HIS A 538 15.44 5.00 -17.34
N LEU A 539 15.70 4.66 -18.60
CA LEU A 539 15.07 3.53 -19.27
C LEU A 539 16.09 2.41 -19.40
N LEU A 540 15.65 1.20 -19.21
CA LEU A 540 16.47 0.03 -19.49
C LEU A 540 16.37 -0.31 -20.98
N PRO A 541 17.49 -0.61 -21.64
CA PRO A 541 17.45 -1.18 -22.97
C PRO A 541 16.80 -2.57 -22.94
N PRO A 542 16.19 -3.00 -24.04
CA PRO A 542 15.66 -4.35 -24.15
C PRO A 542 16.73 -5.41 -23.81
N PRO A 543 16.37 -6.55 -23.23
CA PRO A 543 17.31 -7.61 -22.93
C PRO A 543 18.09 -8.03 -24.19
N GLY A 544 19.44 -8.04 -24.09
CA GLY A 544 20.33 -8.41 -25.19
C GLY A 544 20.84 -7.28 -26.08
N THR A 545 20.46 -6.02 -25.82
CA THR A 545 21.03 -4.85 -26.51
C THR A 545 22.19 -4.28 -25.71
N ALA A 546 23.35 -4.07 -26.37
CA ALA A 546 24.55 -3.54 -25.74
C ALA A 546 24.58 -2.00 -25.65
N ASP A 547 23.66 -1.32 -26.31
CA ASP A 547 23.67 0.13 -26.44
C ASP A 547 22.67 0.78 -25.49
N LYS A 548 23.17 1.37 -24.41
CA LYS A 548 22.38 2.09 -23.40
C LYS A 548 21.83 3.44 -23.86
N ASP A 549 22.31 3.95 -24.99
CA ASP A 549 21.96 5.28 -25.49
C ASP A 549 20.89 5.22 -26.61
N SER A 550 20.60 4.06 -27.15
CA SER A 550 19.57 3.89 -28.19
C SER A 550 18.21 3.53 -27.57
N VAL A 551 17.46 4.55 -27.20
CA VAL A 551 16.10 4.39 -26.69
C VAL A 551 15.12 4.25 -27.85
N ALA A 552 14.85 3.03 -28.29
CA ALA A 552 13.76 2.75 -29.20
C ALA A 552 12.43 2.65 -28.42
N MET A 553 11.52 3.57 -28.66
CA MET A 553 10.17 3.56 -28.08
C MET A 553 9.25 2.75 -28.97
N GLY A 554 8.87 1.56 -28.54
CA GLY A 554 7.93 0.68 -29.25
C GLY A 554 7.11 -0.19 -28.30
N ALA A 555 5.89 -0.49 -28.69
CA ALA A 555 5.08 -1.51 -28.01
C ALA A 555 5.51 -2.89 -28.50
N GLY A 556 5.92 -3.78 -27.58
CA GLY A 556 6.30 -5.15 -27.91
C GLY A 556 7.44 -5.68 -27.05
N LYS A 557 7.95 -6.87 -27.41
CA LYS A 557 9.06 -7.54 -26.69
C LYS A 557 10.35 -6.73 -26.66
N ASP A 558 10.50 -5.78 -27.56
CA ASP A 558 11.67 -4.89 -27.70
C ASP A 558 11.40 -3.48 -27.12
N ALA A 559 10.34 -3.30 -26.35
CA ALA A 559 10.03 -2.01 -25.72
C ALA A 559 11.03 -1.67 -24.64
N VAL A 560 11.39 -0.39 -24.56
CA VAL A 560 12.22 0.16 -23.48
C VAL A 560 11.45 0.05 -22.17
N GLN A 561 12.10 -0.47 -21.14
CA GLN A 561 11.53 -0.60 -19.80
C GLN A 561 12.04 0.53 -18.91
N GLU A 562 11.13 1.15 -18.17
CA GLU A 562 11.48 2.08 -17.10
C GLU A 562 12.13 1.34 -15.92
N ILE A 563 13.16 1.92 -15.31
CA ILE A 563 13.69 1.41 -14.05
C ILE A 563 12.65 1.64 -12.96
N LYS A 564 12.13 0.56 -12.40
CA LYS A 564 11.22 0.61 -11.27
C LYS A 564 12.00 0.75 -9.96
N GLU A 565 11.38 1.39 -8.94
CA GLU A 565 12.00 1.55 -7.62
C GLU A 565 12.43 0.20 -7.04
N TRP A 566 11.52 -0.77 -7.02
CA TRP A 566 11.80 -2.12 -6.53
C TRP A 566 12.91 -2.83 -7.34
N GLN A 567 12.97 -2.59 -8.65
CA GLN A 567 14.02 -3.17 -9.50
C GLN A 567 15.39 -2.59 -9.15
N ALA A 568 15.48 -1.28 -8.96
CA ALA A 568 16.74 -0.66 -8.52
C ALA A 568 17.25 -1.26 -7.20
N ILE A 569 16.35 -1.57 -6.28
CA ILE A 569 16.69 -2.21 -5.00
C ILE A 569 17.18 -3.65 -5.25
N MET A 570 16.49 -4.44 -6.08
CA MET A 570 16.91 -5.81 -6.45
C MET A 570 18.29 -5.83 -7.11
N ASP A 571 18.49 -5.00 -8.12
CA ASP A 571 19.76 -4.90 -8.85
C ASP A 571 20.91 -4.48 -7.92
N TYR A 572 20.64 -3.54 -7.00
CA TYR A 572 21.60 -3.14 -5.98
C TYR A 572 21.98 -4.30 -5.06
N LEU A 573 21.01 -5.03 -4.53
CA LEU A 573 21.26 -6.19 -3.68
C LEU A 573 22.08 -7.27 -4.40
N CYS A 574 21.73 -7.56 -5.66
CA CYS A 574 22.49 -8.52 -6.50
C CYS A 574 23.91 -8.04 -6.80
N SER A 575 24.19 -6.74 -6.77
CA SER A 575 25.51 -6.16 -7.02
C SER A 575 26.45 -6.15 -5.81
N LEU A 576 25.92 -6.47 -4.62
CA LEU A 576 26.72 -6.52 -3.40
C LEU A 576 27.80 -7.61 -3.46
N PRO A 577 28.96 -7.41 -2.81
CA PRO A 577 30.04 -8.40 -2.81
C PRO A 577 29.60 -9.72 -2.17
N VAL A 578 29.97 -10.84 -2.79
CA VAL A 578 29.82 -12.18 -2.23
C VAL A 578 31.16 -12.69 -1.71
N LYS A 579 31.15 -13.52 -0.66
CA LYS A 579 32.37 -14.10 -0.10
C LYS A 579 32.92 -15.22 -1.00
N ASN A 580 32.01 -16.04 -1.54
CA ASN A 580 32.36 -17.12 -2.44
C ASN A 580 31.43 -17.14 -3.66
N PRO A 581 31.90 -17.57 -4.82
CA PRO A 581 31.03 -17.76 -6.00
C PRO A 581 29.85 -18.67 -5.69
N GLY A 582 28.65 -18.24 -6.04
CA GLY A 582 27.41 -18.99 -5.82
C GLY A 582 26.74 -18.76 -4.47
N GLU A 583 27.35 -17.99 -3.56
CA GLU A 583 26.69 -17.54 -2.33
C GLU A 583 25.81 -16.32 -2.60
N LEU A 584 24.80 -16.12 -1.75
CA LEU A 584 24.01 -14.89 -1.76
C LEU A 584 24.81 -13.76 -1.10
N PRO A 585 24.70 -12.52 -1.61
CA PRO A 585 25.28 -11.37 -0.97
C PRO A 585 24.62 -11.10 0.40
N ILE A 586 25.40 -10.56 1.34
CA ILE A 586 24.91 -10.20 2.66
C ILE A 586 24.68 -8.68 2.69
N ILE A 587 23.48 -8.25 3.11
CA ILE A 587 23.19 -6.83 3.28
C ILE A 587 24.16 -6.22 4.29
N PRO A 588 24.84 -5.12 3.96
CA PRO A 588 25.74 -4.45 4.89
C PRO A 588 25.02 -3.97 6.15
N VAL A 589 25.66 -4.14 7.29
CA VAL A 589 25.19 -3.62 8.59
C VAL A 589 26.26 -2.75 9.28
N ASP A 590 27.25 -2.33 8.49
CA ASP A 590 28.37 -1.51 8.86
C ASP A 590 27.99 -0.01 9.03
N GLU A 591 29.01 0.84 9.10
CA GLU A 591 28.85 2.29 9.25
C GLU A 591 28.03 2.93 8.12
N ARG A 592 28.04 2.38 6.90
CA ARG A 592 27.24 2.89 5.77
C ARG A 592 25.75 2.67 6.00
N ALA A 593 25.37 1.48 6.47
CA ALA A 593 23.98 1.19 6.80
C ALA A 593 23.49 2.04 7.98
N ALA A 594 24.35 2.34 8.94
CA ALA A 594 24.06 3.13 10.13
C ALA A 594 24.31 4.65 9.96
N GLU A 595 24.69 5.09 8.76
CA GLU A 595 25.02 6.48 8.49
C GLU A 595 23.87 7.44 8.82
N VAL A 596 24.18 8.47 9.61
CA VAL A 596 23.21 9.52 9.95
C VAL A 596 23.24 10.61 8.86
N ARG A 597 22.22 10.63 8.00
CA ARG A 597 22.07 11.58 6.89
C ARG A 597 21.15 12.74 7.21
N ALA A 598 20.28 12.60 8.23
CA ALA A 598 19.45 13.66 8.79
C ALA A 598 19.90 13.96 10.21
N LEU A 599 20.45 15.14 10.46
CA LEU A 599 21.04 15.56 11.72
C LEU A 599 20.16 16.61 12.36
N LYS A 600 19.43 16.23 13.42
CA LYS A 600 18.69 17.18 14.25
C LYS A 600 19.66 17.99 15.10
N VAL A 601 19.53 19.33 15.07
CA VAL A 601 20.32 20.28 15.86
C VAL A 601 19.33 21.07 16.74
N GLY A 602 19.55 21.14 18.03
CA GLY A 602 18.68 21.88 18.96
C GLY A 602 17.79 20.98 19.79
#